data_a083f1a99f6b559337daa0857f41efa8
#
_entry.id   a083f1a99f6b559337daa0857f41efa8
#
_cell.length_a   1.000
_cell.length_b   1.000
_cell.length_c   1.000
_cell.angle_alpha   90.00
_cell.angle_beta   90.00
_cell.angle_gamma   90.00
#
_symmetry.space_group_name_H-M   'P 1'
#
loop_
_entity.id
_entity.type
_entity.pdbx_description
1 polymer ?
#
loop_
_entity_poly.entity_id
_entity_poly.type
_entity_poly.pdbx_seq_one_letter_code
_entity_poly.pdbx_strand_id
1 'polypeptide(L)'
;VITLPAHQYGLIFRLVEERDAEFILSLRTDPKLARHLSATENDLPKQQAWIRTYKQREALGQEYYFLFENEDHEPQGLVRLYDFDGKTYTSGSWLIKPGADEFAAIKADLFSASFAMNELGFERCVFDVRKANKKVLRFHLMFASVTGEDELNVYLALDRAAYERKFQYLTSIIKPQE
;
A
#
# COMPACT_ATOMS: atom_id res chain seq x y z
N VAL A 1 5.71 -15.80 11.14
CA VAL A 1 6.67 -14.71 10.92
C VAL A 1 6.94 -14.58 9.41
N ILE A 2 6.73 -13.37 8.88
CA ILE A 2 7.01 -13.09 7.47
C ILE A 2 8.46 -12.64 7.33
N THR A 3 9.23 -13.37 6.52
CA THR A 3 10.60 -12.98 6.17
C THR A 3 10.59 -12.26 4.83
N LEU A 4 11.24 -11.10 4.76
CA LEU A 4 11.37 -10.33 3.52
C LEU A 4 12.68 -10.68 2.79
N PRO A 5 12.68 -10.79 1.47
CA PRO A 5 11.53 -10.71 0.58
C PRO A 5 10.54 -11.87 0.77
N ALA A 6 9.25 -11.57 0.69
CA ALA A 6 8.19 -12.55 0.90
C ALA A 6 7.52 -12.93 -0.42
N HIS A 7 7.38 -14.23 -0.67
CA HIS A 7 6.67 -14.75 -1.83
C HIS A 7 5.24 -15.08 -1.42
N GLN A 8 4.28 -14.29 -1.86
CA GLN A 8 2.85 -14.51 -1.58
C GLN A 8 2.01 -14.13 -2.80
N TYR A 9 0.97 -14.91 -3.04
CA TYR A 9 0.00 -14.65 -4.11
C TYR A 9 0.61 -14.56 -5.52
N GLY A 10 1.76 -15.24 -5.76
CA GLY A 10 2.48 -15.15 -7.04
C GLY A 10 3.28 -13.86 -7.22
N LEU A 11 3.43 -13.07 -6.17
CA LEU A 11 4.20 -11.83 -6.15
C LEU A 11 5.33 -11.90 -5.12
N ILE A 12 6.34 -11.07 -5.32
CA ILE A 12 7.47 -10.94 -4.41
C ILE A 12 7.41 -9.56 -3.77
N PHE A 13 7.25 -9.52 -2.44
CA PHE A 13 7.16 -8.27 -1.67
C PHE A 13 8.50 -8.01 -0.98
N ARG A 14 9.07 -6.85 -1.21
CA ARG A 14 10.30 -6.40 -0.58
C ARG A 14 10.22 -4.92 -0.20
N LEU A 15 11.15 -4.49 0.64
CA LEU A 15 11.24 -3.08 1.01
C LEU A 15 11.90 -2.27 -0.11
N VAL A 16 11.44 -1.02 -0.25
CA VAL A 16 11.98 -0.07 -1.23
C VAL A 16 13.44 0.25 -0.91
N GLU A 17 14.26 0.34 -1.97
CA GLU A 17 15.65 0.75 -1.93
C GLU A 17 15.88 1.97 -2.83
N GLU A 18 17.01 2.64 -2.67
CA GLU A 18 17.32 3.85 -3.46
C GLU A 18 17.28 3.59 -4.97
N ARG A 19 17.69 2.40 -5.42
CA ARG A 19 17.63 1.99 -6.84
C ARG A 19 16.20 1.98 -7.41
N ASP A 20 15.18 1.99 -6.57
CA ASP A 20 13.77 1.98 -6.99
C ASP A 20 13.21 3.39 -7.26
N ALA A 21 14.01 4.42 -7.09
CA ALA A 21 13.58 5.81 -7.24
C ALA A 21 12.96 6.10 -8.61
N GLU A 22 13.54 5.57 -9.68
CA GLU A 22 13.05 5.78 -11.04
C GLU A 22 11.66 5.15 -11.24
N PHE A 23 11.46 3.93 -10.75
CA PHE A 23 10.17 3.26 -10.80
C PHE A 23 9.10 4.00 -9.99
N ILE A 24 9.42 4.40 -8.76
CA ILE A 24 8.51 5.18 -7.91
C ILE A 24 8.11 6.47 -8.60
N LEU A 25 9.09 7.19 -9.16
CA LEU A 25 8.86 8.45 -9.83
C LEU A 25 7.96 8.26 -11.06
N SER A 26 8.16 7.18 -11.83
CA SER A 26 7.34 6.88 -13.00
C SER A 26 5.86 6.69 -12.65
N LEU A 27 5.56 6.06 -11.51
CA LEU A 27 4.17 5.89 -11.06
C LEU A 27 3.60 7.18 -10.47
N ARG A 28 4.37 7.90 -9.68
CA ARG A 28 3.90 9.11 -9.00
C ARG A 28 3.75 10.30 -9.92
N THR A 29 4.35 10.28 -11.09
CA THR A 29 4.21 11.34 -12.12
C THR A 29 3.32 10.93 -13.28
N ASP A 30 2.81 9.70 -13.30
CA ASP A 30 1.80 9.28 -14.28
C ASP A 30 0.47 10.00 -13.99
N PRO A 31 -0.05 10.80 -14.95
CA PRO A 31 -1.26 11.60 -14.71
C PRO A 31 -2.50 10.78 -14.33
N LYS A 32 -2.61 9.55 -14.80
CA LYS A 32 -3.75 8.67 -14.50
C LYS A 32 -3.65 8.06 -13.12
N LEU A 33 -2.44 7.64 -12.72
CA LEU A 33 -2.21 6.96 -11.44
C LEU A 33 -2.16 7.96 -10.29
N ALA A 34 -1.52 9.10 -10.50
CA ALA A 34 -1.21 10.06 -9.44
C ALA A 34 -2.26 11.15 -9.25
N ARG A 35 -3.33 11.18 -10.03
CA ARG A 35 -4.34 12.26 -9.99
C ARG A 35 -5.01 12.46 -8.63
N HIS A 36 -5.06 11.41 -7.80
CA HIS A 36 -5.66 11.46 -6.46
C HIS A 36 -4.63 11.45 -5.33
N LEU A 37 -3.35 11.62 -5.67
CA LEU A 37 -2.25 11.72 -4.71
C LEU A 37 -1.77 13.16 -4.59
N SER A 38 -1.01 13.43 -3.53
CA SER A 38 -0.26 14.68 -3.43
C SER A 38 0.76 14.78 -4.58
N ALA A 39 0.97 16.02 -5.07
CA ALA A 39 1.87 16.25 -6.19
C ALA A 39 3.31 15.81 -5.89
N THR A 40 3.96 15.23 -6.87
CA THR A 40 5.37 14.83 -6.80
C THR A 40 6.11 15.50 -7.96
N GLU A 41 7.23 16.15 -7.65
CA GLU A 41 8.10 16.69 -8.67
C GLU A 41 8.81 15.59 -9.44
N ASN A 42 8.95 15.76 -10.77
CA ASN A 42 9.70 14.84 -11.60
C ASN A 42 11.21 15.12 -11.49
N ASP A 43 11.78 14.75 -10.34
CA ASP A 43 13.18 15.01 -9.97
C ASP A 43 13.79 13.76 -9.36
N LEU A 44 14.58 13.03 -10.13
CA LEU A 44 15.18 11.78 -9.69
C LEU A 44 16.12 11.95 -8.50
N PRO A 45 17.06 12.90 -8.45
CA PRO A 45 17.90 13.09 -7.26
C PRO A 45 17.09 13.38 -5.99
N LYS A 46 16.00 14.14 -6.11
CA LYS A 46 15.12 14.43 -4.99
C LYS A 46 14.39 13.17 -4.49
N GLN A 47 13.92 12.34 -5.40
CA GLN A 47 13.31 11.05 -5.05
C GLN A 47 14.31 10.11 -4.38
N GLN A 48 15.54 10.05 -4.87
CA GLN A 48 16.60 9.27 -4.24
C GLN A 48 16.91 9.75 -2.82
N ALA A 49 16.98 11.07 -2.62
CA ALA A 49 17.19 11.66 -1.31
C ALA A 49 16.03 11.35 -0.35
N TRP A 50 14.80 11.38 -0.84
CA TRP A 50 13.63 11.01 -0.06
C TRP A 50 13.72 9.55 0.42
N ILE A 51 14.13 8.63 -0.45
CA ILE A 51 14.30 7.22 -0.10
C ILE A 51 15.39 7.04 0.96
N ARG A 52 16.53 7.72 0.84
CA ARG A 52 17.58 7.66 1.86
C ARG A 52 17.07 8.07 3.24
N THR A 53 16.27 9.14 3.32
CA THR A 53 15.63 9.57 4.56
C THR A 53 14.61 8.55 5.05
N TYR A 54 13.82 8.00 4.17
CA TYR A 54 12.88 6.92 4.48
C TYR A 54 13.61 5.70 5.06
N LYS A 55 14.75 5.29 4.50
CA LYS A 55 15.51 4.13 5.02
C LYS A 55 15.96 4.33 6.48
N GLN A 56 16.17 5.55 6.90
CA GLN A 56 16.44 5.84 8.32
C GLN A 56 15.22 5.57 9.18
N ARG A 57 14.02 5.95 8.74
CA ARG A 57 12.77 5.66 9.45
C ARG A 57 12.46 4.17 9.47
N GLU A 58 12.71 3.47 8.37
CA GLU A 58 12.58 2.01 8.29
C GLU A 58 13.48 1.30 9.30
N ALA A 59 14.74 1.69 9.38
CA ALA A 59 15.69 1.12 10.33
C ALA A 59 15.26 1.29 11.79
N LEU A 60 14.51 2.35 12.09
CA LEU A 60 13.95 2.62 13.42
C LEU A 60 12.56 1.98 13.63
N GLY A 61 12.05 1.25 12.65
CA GLY A 61 10.73 0.62 12.74
C GLY A 61 9.56 1.60 12.69
N GLN A 62 9.76 2.79 12.13
CA GLN A 62 8.76 3.85 12.09
C GLN A 62 7.89 3.85 10.83
N GLU A 63 8.34 3.18 9.77
CA GLU A 63 7.70 3.22 8.47
C GLU A 63 8.18 2.06 7.62
N TYR A 64 7.29 1.52 6.77
CA TYR A 64 7.64 0.48 5.79
C TYR A 64 7.04 0.82 4.44
N TYR A 65 7.88 0.84 3.42
CA TYR A 65 7.49 1.07 2.05
C TYR A 65 7.79 -0.17 1.24
N PHE A 66 6.75 -0.86 0.75
CA PHE A 66 6.89 -2.08 -0.02
C PHE A 66 6.82 -1.80 -1.51
N LEU A 67 7.70 -2.46 -2.23
CA LEU A 67 7.61 -2.66 -3.67
C LEU A 67 7.34 -4.14 -3.90
N PHE A 68 6.45 -4.46 -4.83
CA PHE A 68 6.22 -5.85 -5.20
C PHE A 68 6.50 -6.08 -6.67
N GLU A 69 7.02 -7.27 -6.95
CA GLU A 69 7.52 -7.71 -8.24
C GLU A 69 6.74 -8.96 -8.67
N ASN A 70 6.67 -9.21 -9.99
CA ASN A 70 6.24 -10.51 -10.49
C ASN A 70 7.38 -11.53 -10.36
N GLU A 71 7.16 -12.77 -10.80
CA GLU A 71 8.15 -13.86 -10.71
C GLU A 71 9.38 -13.63 -11.60
N ASP A 72 9.29 -12.75 -12.60
CA ASP A 72 10.40 -12.31 -13.44
C ASP A 72 11.17 -11.11 -12.85
N HIS A 73 10.88 -10.76 -11.59
CA HIS A 73 11.46 -9.61 -10.88
C HIS A 73 11.17 -8.26 -11.53
N GLU A 74 10.07 -8.14 -12.26
CA GLU A 74 9.62 -6.88 -12.80
C GLU A 74 8.74 -6.16 -11.78
N PRO A 75 9.05 -4.89 -11.41
CA PRO A 75 8.25 -4.12 -10.45
C PRO A 75 6.82 -3.94 -10.95
N GLN A 76 5.85 -4.21 -10.07
CA GLN A 76 4.42 -4.15 -10.36
C GLN A 76 3.70 -3.02 -9.64
N GLY A 77 4.17 -2.63 -8.47
CA GLY A 77 3.50 -1.61 -7.68
C GLY A 77 4.13 -1.35 -6.33
N LEU A 78 3.47 -0.50 -5.57
CA LEU A 78 3.92 0.04 -4.30
C LEU A 78 2.78 0.07 -3.28
N VAL A 79 3.13 -0.08 -2.01
CA VAL A 79 2.22 0.19 -0.88
C VAL A 79 3.05 0.60 0.34
N ARG A 80 2.57 1.57 1.12
CA ARG A 80 3.32 2.15 2.23
C ARG A 80 2.52 2.07 3.52
N LEU A 81 3.22 1.73 4.62
CA LEU A 81 2.71 1.77 5.99
C LEU A 81 3.47 2.85 6.74
N TYR A 82 2.77 3.81 7.34
CA TYR A 82 3.40 4.96 7.97
C TYR A 82 2.52 5.58 9.05
N ASP A 83 2.97 6.67 9.66
CA ASP A 83 2.28 7.38 10.74
C ASP A 83 1.86 6.41 11.88
N PHE A 84 2.82 5.64 12.35
CA PHE A 84 2.59 4.71 13.45
C PHE A 84 2.34 5.46 14.76
N ASP A 85 1.22 5.18 15.41
CA ASP A 85 0.81 5.78 16.66
C ASP A 85 0.13 4.73 17.54
N GLY A 86 0.86 4.21 18.53
CA GLY A 86 0.38 3.13 19.38
C GLY A 86 0.04 1.89 18.58
N LYS A 87 -1.22 1.50 18.57
CA LYS A 87 -1.72 0.34 17.83
C LYS A 87 -2.38 0.72 16.49
N THR A 88 -2.17 1.96 16.04
CA THR A 88 -2.76 2.49 14.81
C THR A 88 -1.68 2.79 13.78
N TYR A 89 -1.94 2.48 12.53
CA TYR A 89 -1.09 2.82 11.39
C TYR A 89 -1.91 3.41 10.25
N THR A 90 -1.23 4.05 9.34
CA THR A 90 -1.82 4.54 8.09
C THR A 90 -1.27 3.75 6.90
N SER A 91 -2.13 3.42 5.96
CA SER A 91 -1.77 2.83 4.68
C SER A 91 -1.95 3.87 3.57
N GLY A 92 -1.01 3.95 2.66
CA GLY A 92 -1.07 4.89 1.54
C GLY A 92 -0.07 4.55 0.45
N SER A 93 0.09 5.47 -0.50
CA SER A 93 0.95 5.30 -1.68
C SER A 93 0.71 3.96 -2.40
N TRP A 94 -0.56 3.57 -2.48
CA TRP A 94 -1.01 2.31 -3.08
C TRP A 94 -1.15 2.53 -4.59
N LEU A 95 -0.11 2.17 -5.31
CA LEU A 95 0.01 2.40 -6.75
C LEU A 95 0.33 1.10 -7.47
N ILE A 96 -0.38 0.85 -8.56
CA ILE A 96 -0.22 -0.36 -9.37
C ILE A 96 0.17 0.07 -10.79
N LYS A 97 1.24 -0.54 -11.30
CA LYS A 97 1.71 -0.31 -12.66
C LYS A 97 0.63 -0.74 -13.67
N PRO A 98 0.37 0.04 -14.72
CA PRO A 98 -0.50 -0.40 -15.81
C PRO A 98 0.00 -1.72 -16.42
N GLY A 99 -0.91 -2.65 -16.67
CA GLY A 99 -0.57 -3.97 -17.22
C GLY A 99 -0.09 -5.01 -16.21
N ALA A 100 -0.11 -4.70 -14.92
CA ALA A 100 0.17 -5.66 -13.86
C ALA A 100 -0.94 -6.71 -13.75
N ASP A 101 -0.70 -7.76 -12.94
CA ASP A 101 -1.69 -8.79 -12.62
C ASP A 101 -3.05 -8.16 -12.26
N GLU A 102 -4.14 -8.77 -12.73
CA GLU A 102 -5.51 -8.32 -12.51
C GLU A 102 -5.83 -8.07 -11.03
N PHE A 103 -5.29 -8.91 -10.14
CA PHE A 103 -5.53 -8.83 -8.71
C PHE A 103 -4.36 -8.21 -7.93
N ALA A 104 -3.39 -7.58 -8.61
CA ALA A 104 -2.21 -7.03 -7.96
C ALA A 104 -2.55 -6.03 -6.85
N ALA A 105 -3.54 -5.17 -7.07
CA ALA A 105 -3.99 -4.20 -6.08
C ALA A 105 -4.53 -4.89 -4.81
N ILE A 106 -5.37 -5.89 -4.97
CA ILE A 106 -5.94 -6.66 -3.85
C ILE A 106 -4.83 -7.42 -3.11
N LYS A 107 -3.91 -8.06 -3.85
CA LYS A 107 -2.78 -8.79 -3.27
C LYS A 107 -1.87 -7.88 -2.44
N ALA A 108 -1.59 -6.69 -2.94
CA ALA A 108 -0.79 -5.70 -2.21
C ALA A 108 -1.48 -5.22 -0.93
N ASP A 109 -2.78 -4.96 -1.00
CA ASP A 109 -3.59 -4.58 0.16
C ASP A 109 -3.62 -5.70 1.22
N LEU A 110 -3.86 -6.94 0.81
CA LEU A 110 -3.85 -8.10 1.71
C LEU A 110 -2.49 -8.30 2.38
N PHE A 111 -1.41 -8.25 1.60
CA PHE A 111 -0.06 -8.41 2.14
C PHE A 111 0.26 -7.32 3.17
N SER A 112 0.05 -6.07 2.80
CA SER A 112 0.41 -4.94 3.66
C SER A 112 -0.42 -4.91 4.95
N ALA A 113 -1.71 -5.20 4.87
CA ALA A 113 -2.58 -5.28 6.04
C ALA A 113 -2.20 -6.45 6.95
N SER A 114 -1.91 -7.63 6.39
CA SER A 114 -1.44 -8.78 7.16
C SER A 114 -0.10 -8.51 7.83
N PHE A 115 0.81 -7.87 7.14
CA PHE A 115 2.10 -7.47 7.71
C PHE A 115 1.90 -6.52 8.89
N ALA A 116 1.07 -5.48 8.72
CA ALA A 116 0.80 -4.52 9.79
C ALA A 116 0.10 -5.16 10.99
N MET A 117 -0.96 -5.93 10.75
CA MET A 117 -1.78 -6.49 11.83
C MET A 117 -1.12 -7.69 12.51
N ASN A 118 -0.51 -8.60 11.74
CA ASN A 118 0.00 -9.87 12.28
C ASN A 118 1.49 -9.82 12.63
N GLU A 119 2.32 -9.13 11.84
CA GLU A 119 3.76 -9.05 12.12
C GLU A 119 4.11 -7.88 13.04
N LEU A 120 3.50 -6.72 12.82
CA LEU A 120 3.77 -5.52 13.60
C LEU A 120 2.85 -5.34 14.81
N GLY A 121 1.74 -6.10 14.87
CA GLY A 121 0.82 -6.10 16.00
C GLY A 121 -0.12 -4.89 16.07
N PHE A 122 -0.34 -4.20 14.96
CA PHE A 122 -1.33 -3.12 14.90
C PHE A 122 -2.75 -3.68 15.01
N GLU A 123 -3.66 -2.85 15.50
CA GLU A 123 -5.05 -3.20 15.70
C GLU A 123 -6.01 -2.35 14.86
N ARG A 124 -5.52 -1.24 14.33
CA ARG A 124 -6.35 -0.30 13.58
C ARG A 124 -5.55 0.36 12.46
N CYS A 125 -6.16 0.39 11.28
CA CYS A 125 -5.67 1.18 10.14
C CYS A 125 -6.54 2.41 9.97
N VAL A 126 -5.94 3.59 9.81
CA VAL A 126 -6.63 4.82 9.42
C VAL A 126 -6.07 5.32 8.11
N PHE A 127 -6.93 5.79 7.24
CA PHE A 127 -6.52 6.28 5.93
C PHE A 127 -7.59 7.20 5.36
N ASP A 128 -7.23 7.91 4.30
CA ASP A 128 -8.15 8.77 3.58
C ASP A 128 -8.24 8.38 2.10
N VAL A 129 -9.36 8.65 1.49
CA VAL A 129 -9.59 8.45 0.06
C VAL A 129 -10.22 9.72 -0.51
N ARG A 130 -9.72 10.18 -1.64
CA ARG A 130 -10.33 11.30 -2.37
C ARG A 130 -11.76 10.95 -2.74
N LYS A 131 -12.70 11.85 -2.49
CA LYS A 131 -14.12 11.68 -2.88
C LYS A 131 -14.27 11.43 -4.37
N ALA A 132 -13.41 12.02 -5.19
CA ALA A 132 -13.40 11.84 -6.63
C ALA A 132 -12.93 10.44 -7.07
N ASN A 133 -12.20 9.72 -6.22
CA ASN A 133 -11.73 8.37 -6.49
C ASN A 133 -12.82 7.34 -6.11
N LYS A 134 -13.91 7.36 -6.84
CA LYS A 134 -15.14 6.61 -6.51
C LYS A 134 -14.93 5.10 -6.46
N LYS A 135 -14.11 4.55 -7.36
CA LYS A 135 -13.84 3.11 -7.44
C LYS A 135 -13.13 2.61 -6.18
N VAL A 136 -12.07 3.29 -5.77
CA VAL A 136 -11.30 2.93 -4.58
C VAL A 136 -12.12 3.17 -3.31
N LEU A 137 -12.86 4.26 -3.24
CA LEU A 137 -13.74 4.55 -2.12
C LEU A 137 -14.81 3.46 -1.94
N ARG A 138 -15.44 3.04 -3.03
CA ARG A 138 -16.45 1.96 -3.00
C ARG A 138 -15.85 0.64 -2.48
N PHE A 139 -14.64 0.32 -2.91
CA PHE A 139 -13.92 -0.87 -2.44
C PHE A 139 -13.68 -0.82 -0.93
N HIS A 140 -13.15 0.29 -0.42
CA HIS A 140 -12.87 0.42 1.01
C HIS A 140 -14.13 0.46 1.87
N LEU A 141 -15.23 1.03 1.38
CA LEU A 141 -16.50 1.09 2.10
C LEU A 141 -17.15 -0.28 2.33
N MET A 142 -16.71 -1.31 1.62
CA MET A 142 -17.16 -2.68 1.87
C MET A 142 -16.72 -3.20 3.24
N PHE A 143 -15.64 -2.67 3.80
CA PHE A 143 -15.02 -3.21 5.03
C PHE A 143 -14.76 -2.14 6.09
N ALA A 144 -14.35 -0.95 5.69
CA ALA A 144 -13.97 0.13 6.58
C ALA A 144 -15.14 1.01 6.97
N SER A 145 -15.03 1.66 8.13
CA SER A 145 -16.01 2.61 8.64
C SER A 145 -15.57 4.05 8.35
N VAL A 146 -16.52 4.90 7.99
CA VAL A 146 -16.27 6.34 7.83
C VAL A 146 -16.14 6.97 9.20
N THR A 147 -15.03 7.67 9.42
CA THR A 147 -14.77 8.41 10.68
C THR A 147 -14.96 9.91 10.52
N GLY A 148 -14.99 10.41 9.29
CA GLY A 148 -15.18 11.81 9.00
C GLY A 148 -14.98 12.10 7.52
N GLU A 149 -15.14 13.35 7.16
CA GLU A 149 -14.86 13.81 5.79
C GLU A 149 -14.51 15.32 5.83
N ASP A 150 -13.81 15.76 4.80
CA ASP A 150 -13.64 17.16 4.51
C ASP A 150 -14.13 17.46 3.07
N GLU A 151 -13.75 18.59 2.51
CA GLU A 151 -14.16 18.98 1.17
C GLU A 151 -13.68 18.00 0.09
N LEU A 152 -12.49 17.44 0.23
CA LEU A 152 -11.82 16.60 -0.77
C LEU A 152 -11.79 15.11 -0.43
N ASN A 153 -11.78 14.77 0.85
CA ASN A 153 -11.46 13.42 1.31
C ASN A 153 -12.56 12.83 2.20
N VAL A 154 -12.65 11.50 2.17
CA VAL A 154 -13.35 10.69 3.18
C VAL A 154 -12.29 10.04 4.06
N TYR A 155 -12.44 10.14 5.36
CA TYR A 155 -11.56 9.49 6.36
C TYR A 155 -12.18 8.18 6.81
N LEU A 156 -11.37 7.13 6.82
CA LEU A 156 -11.81 5.76 7.05
C LEU A 156 -10.96 5.09 8.13
N ALA A 157 -11.54 4.12 8.82
CA ALA A 157 -10.84 3.27 9.76
C ALA A 157 -11.24 1.81 9.58
N LEU A 158 -10.26 0.93 9.74
CA LEU A 158 -10.42 -0.52 9.66
C LEU A 158 -9.82 -1.11 10.93
N ASP A 159 -10.62 -1.72 11.78
CA ASP A 159 -10.13 -2.44 12.95
C ASP A 159 -9.75 -3.89 12.60
N ARG A 160 -9.19 -4.62 13.58
CA ARG A 160 -8.76 -6.01 13.37
C ARG A 160 -9.92 -6.92 12.96
N ALA A 161 -11.10 -6.78 13.55
CA ALA A 161 -12.25 -7.62 13.20
C ALA A 161 -12.69 -7.38 11.74
N ALA A 162 -12.74 -6.13 11.32
CA ALA A 162 -13.04 -5.77 9.93
C ALA A 162 -11.94 -6.24 8.96
N TYR A 163 -10.66 -6.16 9.37
CA TYR A 163 -9.54 -6.72 8.61
C TYR A 163 -9.71 -8.23 8.41
N GLU A 164 -10.07 -8.98 9.43
CA GLU A 164 -10.25 -10.43 9.32
C GLU A 164 -11.37 -10.80 8.35
N ARG A 165 -12.50 -10.08 8.37
CA ARG A 165 -13.58 -10.26 7.39
C ARG A 165 -13.13 -9.94 5.97
N LYS A 166 -12.42 -8.85 5.79
CA LYS A 166 -11.83 -8.43 4.52
C LYS A 166 -10.86 -9.48 4.00
N PHE A 167 -9.97 -9.98 4.85
CA PHE A 167 -8.99 -11.00 4.50
C PHE A 167 -9.66 -12.28 4.01
N GLN A 168 -10.66 -12.79 4.72
CA GLN A 168 -11.39 -13.99 4.32
C GLN A 168 -12.10 -13.80 2.96
N TYR A 169 -12.77 -12.68 2.79
CA TYR A 169 -13.48 -12.39 1.54
C TYR A 169 -12.54 -12.26 0.36
N LEU A 170 -11.50 -11.44 0.45
CA LEU A 170 -10.59 -11.17 -0.66
C LEU A 170 -9.72 -12.38 -0.97
N THR A 171 -9.32 -13.17 0.02
CA THR A 171 -8.57 -14.40 -0.20
C THR A 171 -9.38 -15.40 -1.03
N SER A 172 -10.69 -15.45 -0.86
CA SER A 172 -11.56 -16.32 -1.67
C SER A 172 -11.60 -15.91 -3.15
N ILE A 173 -11.41 -14.62 -3.44
CA ILE A 173 -11.41 -14.09 -4.81
C ILE A 173 -10.10 -14.42 -5.54
N ILE A 174 -8.96 -14.32 -4.84
CA ILE A 174 -7.63 -14.43 -5.45
C ILE A 174 -7.04 -15.84 -5.39
N LYS A 175 -7.75 -16.82 -4.83
CA LYS A 175 -7.28 -18.21 -4.84
C LYS A 175 -7.13 -18.69 -6.28
N PRO A 176 -6.02 -19.42 -6.61
CA PRO A 176 -5.94 -20.08 -7.90
C PRO A 176 -7.16 -20.99 -8.06
N GLN A 177 -7.80 -20.93 -9.20
CA GLN A 177 -8.78 -21.96 -9.56
C GLN A 177 -8.00 -23.25 -9.74
N GLU A 178 -8.28 -24.25 -8.90
CA GLU A 178 -7.78 -25.61 -9.07
C GLU A 178 -8.33 -26.24 -10.34
#